data_bd9e7a6b73880158456c52c6bafec30c
#
_entry.id   bd9e7a6b73880158456c52c6bafec30c
#
_cell.length_a   1.000
_cell.length_b   1.000
_cell.length_c   1.000
_cell.angle_alpha   90.00
_cell.angle_beta   90.00
_cell.angle_gamma   90.00
#
_symmetry.space_group_name_H-M   'P 1'
#
loop_
_entity.id
_entity.type
_entity.pdbx_description
1 polymer ?
#
loop_
_entity_poly.entity_id
_entity_poly.type
_entity_poly.pdbx_seq_one_letter_code
_entity_poly.pdbx_strand_id
1 'polypeptide(L)'
;MKKKEYDVIIIGAGPAGIFTALELTKKNNVSVLILEKGEEIKKRECLMRSKNGGCFHCSPCAIISGWGGAGAFSDGKLNLSTEIGGQLDNYIDKDKVAELIKYADDIYLEFGADKNVYGTDKEEIDIIKKEASLAKLKLIPTRIRHLGTEKCTEILEKMQDYLKTKIDIKTNTKVKEILVENRKAVGIETVKGEIIKGKYVVAMPGRAGSEWLKEQAEKMDIKIANNPVDVGVRVEVPAIAMKRLTDAVYESKLVYYTQKFDDRVRTFCMCPYGEVVTEFNDGIASVNGHSYQEHRTDNTNFAVLVSTNFTEPFKEPIAYGKYIAHLANILSGGVIVQRLGDLELGRRSTPDRLTHSIVTPTLKEATPGDLSFVLPYRILSGILEMLKAMDKIAPGVYSKHTLLYGVEVKFYSSRLELSCCLETKVSNLFAAGDGAGITRGLIQASTSGIIVADEILRRRNRKK
;
A
#
# COMPACT_ATOMS: atom_id res chain seq x y z
N MET A 1 -6.19 35.57 -20.90
CA MET A 1 -5.17 34.57 -20.54
C MET A 1 -5.16 33.48 -21.59
N LYS A 2 -4.01 33.18 -22.25
CA LYS A 2 -3.90 32.09 -23.21
C LYS A 2 -4.20 30.76 -22.43
N LYS A 3 -5.19 29.98 -22.85
CA LYS A 3 -5.44 28.65 -22.34
C LYS A 3 -4.16 27.84 -22.49
N LYS A 4 -3.49 27.48 -21.40
CA LYS A 4 -2.26 26.69 -21.43
C LYS A 4 -2.64 25.25 -21.79
N GLU A 5 -2.15 24.75 -22.92
CA GLU A 5 -2.37 23.40 -23.39
C GLU A 5 -1.10 22.58 -23.11
N TYR A 6 -1.29 21.38 -22.54
CA TYR A 6 -0.21 20.48 -22.22
C TYR A 6 -0.23 19.22 -23.12
N ASP A 7 0.92 18.68 -23.40
CA ASP A 7 0.97 17.35 -24.03
C ASP A 7 0.44 16.28 -23.08
N VAL A 8 0.81 16.36 -21.78
CA VAL A 8 0.41 15.38 -20.77
C VAL A 8 -0.02 16.06 -19.47
N ILE A 9 -1.19 15.69 -18.97
CA ILE A 9 -1.68 16.06 -17.64
C ILE A 9 -1.65 14.81 -16.76
N ILE A 10 -0.91 14.86 -15.66
CA ILE A 10 -0.81 13.79 -14.66
C ILE A 10 -1.61 14.18 -13.42
N ILE A 11 -2.56 13.35 -13.02
CA ILE A 11 -3.41 13.56 -11.84
C ILE A 11 -2.88 12.67 -10.71
N GLY A 12 -2.25 13.31 -9.71
CA GLY A 12 -1.63 12.67 -8.56
C GLY A 12 -0.09 12.63 -8.63
N ALA A 13 0.54 13.09 -7.56
CA ALA A 13 1.99 13.12 -7.37
C ALA A 13 2.49 12.01 -6.45
N GLY A 14 1.88 10.83 -6.49
CA GLY A 14 2.40 9.60 -5.89
C GLY A 14 3.51 8.97 -6.76
N PRO A 15 4.08 7.81 -6.35
CA PRO A 15 5.18 7.15 -7.08
C PRO A 15 4.88 6.96 -8.56
N ALA A 16 3.67 6.53 -8.93
CA ALA A 16 3.28 6.36 -10.34
C ALA A 16 3.37 7.67 -11.13
N GLY A 17 2.80 8.76 -10.61
CA GLY A 17 2.81 10.08 -11.27
C GLY A 17 4.21 10.68 -11.38
N ILE A 18 5.02 10.56 -10.31
CA ILE A 18 6.41 11.02 -10.27
C ILE A 18 7.24 10.30 -11.33
N PHE A 19 7.16 8.96 -11.40
CA PHE A 19 7.94 8.17 -12.35
C PHE A 19 7.47 8.36 -13.79
N THR A 20 6.17 8.59 -14.01
CA THR A 20 5.67 9.01 -15.33
C THR A 20 6.33 10.34 -15.77
N ALA A 21 6.39 11.31 -14.88
CA ALA A 21 6.99 12.61 -15.17
C ALA A 21 8.50 12.50 -15.39
N LEU A 22 9.22 11.74 -14.56
CA LEU A 22 10.67 11.51 -14.73
C LEU A 22 10.98 10.94 -16.11
N GLU A 23 10.23 9.94 -16.56
CA GLU A 23 10.44 9.34 -17.90
C GLU A 23 10.10 10.33 -19.03
N LEU A 24 9.00 11.04 -18.92
CA LEU A 24 8.61 12.02 -19.95
C LEU A 24 9.64 13.16 -20.09
N THR A 25 10.33 13.53 -19.00
CA THR A 25 11.35 14.61 -19.02
C THR A 25 12.68 14.20 -19.64
N LYS A 26 12.93 12.90 -19.84
CA LYS A 26 14.14 12.44 -20.54
C LYS A 26 14.18 12.86 -22.01
N LYS A 27 13.05 13.23 -22.58
CA LYS A 27 12.94 13.79 -23.94
C LYS A 27 12.52 15.25 -23.89
N ASN A 28 13.39 16.12 -24.41
CA ASN A 28 13.27 17.59 -24.35
C ASN A 28 12.12 18.11 -25.17
N ASN A 29 10.96 17.79 -25.25
CA ASN A 29 9.87 18.43 -26.05
C ASN A 29 8.46 17.94 -25.63
N VAL A 30 8.28 17.55 -24.35
CA VAL A 30 6.98 17.17 -23.82
C VAL A 30 6.57 18.18 -22.75
N SER A 31 5.51 18.92 -22.98
CA SER A 31 4.94 19.80 -21.95
C SER A 31 4.10 18.96 -20.98
N VAL A 32 4.52 18.91 -19.72
CA VAL A 32 3.88 18.08 -18.68
C VAL A 32 3.39 18.94 -17.55
N LEU A 33 2.19 18.64 -17.05
CA LEU A 33 1.63 19.22 -15.83
C LEU A 33 1.30 18.11 -14.84
N ILE A 34 1.80 18.21 -13.61
CA ILE A 34 1.32 17.41 -12.47
C ILE A 34 0.33 18.21 -11.64
N LEU A 35 -0.79 17.61 -11.30
CA LEU A 35 -1.80 18.14 -10.39
C LEU A 35 -1.88 17.25 -9.15
N GLU A 36 -1.64 17.83 -7.97
CA GLU A 36 -1.72 17.13 -6.68
C GLU A 36 -2.66 17.89 -5.74
N LYS A 37 -3.58 17.15 -5.11
CA LYS A 37 -4.57 17.74 -4.20
C LYS A 37 -4.00 18.19 -2.86
N GLY A 38 -2.88 17.59 -2.43
CA GLY A 38 -2.20 17.92 -1.18
C GLY A 38 -0.96 18.79 -1.39
N GLU A 39 -0.18 18.95 -0.34
CA GLU A 39 0.96 19.85 -0.24
C GLU A 39 2.24 19.30 -0.90
N GLU A 40 3.19 20.21 -1.12
CA GLU A 40 4.60 19.89 -1.40
C GLU A 40 5.22 19.10 -0.25
N ILE A 41 6.24 18.29 -0.53
CA ILE A 41 6.83 17.38 0.46
C ILE A 41 7.26 18.10 1.76
N LYS A 42 7.91 19.24 1.66
CA LYS A 42 8.39 20.03 2.81
C LYS A 42 7.30 20.64 3.67
N LYS A 43 6.08 20.78 3.13
CA LYS A 43 4.93 21.39 3.81
C LYS A 43 3.94 20.36 4.33
N ARG A 44 4.20 19.07 4.07
CA ARG A 44 3.35 17.99 4.55
C ARG A 44 3.61 17.74 6.04
N GLU A 45 2.68 18.16 6.88
CA GLU A 45 2.76 17.99 8.32
C GLU A 45 1.46 17.38 8.86
N CYS A 46 1.59 16.33 9.70
CA CYS A 46 0.47 15.77 10.41
C CYS A 46 0.33 16.40 11.78
N LEU A 47 -0.76 17.15 11.99
CA LEU A 47 -1.02 17.85 13.25
C LEU A 47 -1.12 16.92 14.46
N MET A 48 -1.57 15.67 14.27
CA MET A 48 -1.57 14.65 15.32
C MET A 48 -0.16 14.35 15.82
N ARG A 49 0.82 14.23 14.91
CA ARG A 49 2.21 13.93 15.25
C ARG A 49 2.94 15.13 15.87
N SER A 50 2.64 16.36 15.41
CA SER A 50 3.30 17.56 15.89
C SER A 50 2.72 18.11 17.20
N LYS A 51 1.44 17.82 17.52
CA LYS A 51 0.74 18.37 18.68
C LYS A 51 0.39 17.34 19.77
N ASN A 52 0.89 16.12 19.66
CA ASN A 52 0.62 15.01 20.59
C ASN A 52 -0.88 14.83 20.93
N GLY A 53 -1.76 15.02 19.93
CA GLY A 53 -3.22 14.94 20.06
C GLY A 53 -3.79 13.78 19.24
N GLY A 54 -5.12 13.60 19.31
CA GLY A 54 -5.84 12.68 18.43
C GLY A 54 -5.86 13.13 16.97
N CYS A 55 -6.38 12.30 16.05
CA CYS A 55 -6.48 12.64 14.64
C CYS A 55 -7.42 13.84 14.43
N PHE A 56 -6.95 14.87 13.69
CA PHE A 56 -7.70 16.10 13.38
C PHE A 56 -8.60 15.96 12.14
N HIS A 57 -8.69 14.78 11.52
CA HIS A 57 -9.51 14.51 10.31
C HIS A 57 -9.31 15.52 9.18
N CYS A 58 -8.06 15.92 8.94
CA CYS A 58 -7.70 16.90 7.90
C CYS A 58 -8.16 16.48 6.51
N SER A 59 -8.64 17.43 5.71
CA SER A 59 -9.03 17.18 4.31
C SER A 59 -8.32 18.16 3.36
N PRO A 60 -7.37 17.71 2.54
CA PRO A 60 -6.86 16.34 2.45
C PRO A 60 -5.95 15.94 3.63
N CYS A 61 -5.91 14.64 3.95
CA CYS A 61 -5.00 14.13 4.99
C CYS A 61 -3.54 14.26 4.54
N ALA A 62 -2.70 14.94 5.31
CA ALA A 62 -1.30 15.18 4.98
C ALA A 62 -0.45 13.90 4.93
N ILE A 63 -0.85 12.81 5.62
CA ILE A 63 -0.12 11.54 5.61
C ILE A 63 -0.30 10.80 4.28
N ILE A 64 -1.50 10.82 3.69
CA ILE A 64 -1.82 10.03 2.50
C ILE A 64 -1.90 10.84 1.21
N SER A 65 -1.98 12.17 1.29
CA SER A 65 -2.09 13.08 0.14
C SER A 65 -0.98 14.11 0.16
N GLY A 66 -0.53 14.52 -1.02
CA GLY A 66 0.58 15.42 -1.26
C GLY A 66 1.69 14.77 -2.05
N TRP A 67 2.77 15.51 -2.31
CA TRP A 67 3.92 14.99 -3.06
C TRP A 67 4.49 13.71 -2.45
N GLY A 68 4.68 12.67 -3.26
CA GLY A 68 5.07 11.33 -2.83
C GLY A 68 3.89 10.43 -2.42
N GLY A 69 2.66 10.97 -2.33
CA GLY A 69 1.46 10.22 -1.94
C GLY A 69 1.58 9.61 -0.54
N ALA A 70 0.90 8.49 -0.29
CA ALA A 70 1.00 7.75 0.98
C ALA A 70 2.40 7.13 1.22
N GLY A 71 3.20 6.98 0.16
CA GLY A 71 4.55 6.46 0.24
C GLY A 71 5.54 7.35 0.99
N ALA A 72 5.31 8.65 1.02
CA ALA A 72 6.24 9.61 1.61
C ALA A 72 6.48 9.41 3.12
N PHE A 73 5.49 8.90 3.83
CA PHE A 73 5.57 8.63 5.28
C PHE A 73 5.47 7.15 5.62
N SER A 74 5.68 6.28 4.62
CA SER A 74 5.83 4.84 4.83
C SER A 74 7.27 4.51 5.24
N ASP A 75 7.49 3.26 5.63
CA ASP A 75 8.83 2.72 5.88
C ASP A 75 9.68 2.55 4.61
N GLY A 76 9.14 2.88 3.44
CA GLY A 76 9.89 2.91 2.19
C GLY A 76 10.40 1.54 1.73
N LYS A 77 9.64 0.47 1.91
CA LYS A 77 10.00 -0.86 1.42
C LYS A 77 9.76 -0.98 -0.09
N LEU A 78 10.83 -1.11 -0.85
CA LEU A 78 10.79 -1.44 -2.27
C LEU A 78 10.89 -2.96 -2.43
N ASN A 79 9.79 -3.62 -2.74
CA ASN A 79 9.73 -5.06 -2.98
C ASN A 79 10.16 -5.35 -4.44
N LEU A 80 11.41 -5.74 -4.64
CA LEU A 80 12.00 -5.98 -5.96
C LEU A 80 11.56 -7.34 -6.56
N SER A 81 10.24 -7.51 -6.68
CA SER A 81 9.61 -8.76 -7.12
C SER A 81 8.38 -8.49 -7.98
N THR A 82 8.17 -9.33 -8.96
CA THR A 82 6.95 -9.33 -9.79
C THR A 82 5.74 -9.95 -9.09
N GLU A 83 5.97 -10.78 -8.07
CA GLU A 83 4.92 -11.53 -7.37
C GLU A 83 4.25 -10.74 -6.23
N ILE A 84 4.84 -9.59 -5.84
CA ILE A 84 4.40 -8.79 -4.69
C ILE A 84 4.28 -7.32 -5.08
N GLY A 85 3.21 -6.69 -4.60
CA GLY A 85 3.03 -5.24 -4.76
C GLY A 85 2.21 -4.83 -5.98
N GLY A 86 1.58 -5.78 -6.69
CA GLY A 86 0.69 -5.47 -7.80
C GLY A 86 0.34 -6.67 -8.66
N GLN A 87 -0.24 -6.38 -9.82
CA GLN A 87 -0.70 -7.35 -10.81
C GLN A 87 -0.30 -6.88 -12.22
N LEU A 88 0.89 -6.27 -12.38
CA LEU A 88 1.34 -5.76 -13.68
C LEU A 88 1.61 -6.88 -14.69
N ASP A 89 1.91 -8.08 -14.21
CA ASP A 89 2.06 -9.30 -15.01
C ASP A 89 0.75 -9.77 -15.69
N ASN A 90 -0.40 -9.26 -15.28
CA ASN A 90 -1.66 -9.45 -16.01
C ASN A 90 -1.78 -8.58 -17.28
N TYR A 91 -0.91 -7.58 -17.43
CA TYR A 91 -0.96 -6.58 -18.51
C TYR A 91 0.22 -6.70 -19.45
N ILE A 92 1.39 -7.01 -18.96
CA ILE A 92 2.62 -7.16 -19.73
C ILE A 92 3.39 -8.40 -19.28
N ASP A 93 4.28 -8.86 -20.13
CA ASP A 93 5.13 -10.02 -19.84
C ASP A 93 5.89 -9.89 -18.53
N LYS A 94 5.98 -10.99 -17.76
CA LYS A 94 6.58 -11.03 -16.42
C LYS A 94 8.06 -10.64 -16.43
N ASP A 95 8.81 -11.05 -17.45
CA ASP A 95 10.24 -10.70 -17.54
C ASP A 95 10.40 -9.22 -17.82
N LYS A 96 9.50 -8.64 -18.62
CA LYS A 96 9.47 -7.19 -18.86
C LYS A 96 9.10 -6.42 -17.59
N VAL A 97 8.17 -6.92 -16.78
CA VAL A 97 7.90 -6.33 -15.45
C VAL A 97 9.15 -6.36 -14.57
N ALA A 98 9.88 -7.47 -14.55
CA ALA A 98 11.12 -7.59 -13.77
C ALA A 98 12.20 -6.59 -14.21
N GLU A 99 12.39 -6.39 -15.52
CA GLU A 99 13.30 -5.38 -16.08
C GLU A 99 12.89 -3.97 -15.63
N LEU A 100 11.60 -3.63 -15.72
CA LEU A 100 11.09 -2.32 -15.35
C LEU A 100 11.14 -2.07 -13.83
N ILE A 101 10.96 -3.11 -13.00
CA ILE A 101 11.16 -3.02 -11.54
C ILE A 101 12.62 -2.69 -11.24
N LYS A 102 13.56 -3.40 -11.89
CA LYS A 102 15.00 -3.10 -11.75
C LYS A 102 15.31 -1.67 -12.16
N TYR A 103 14.80 -1.25 -13.29
CA TYR A 103 14.99 0.11 -13.79
C TYR A 103 14.40 1.18 -12.84
N ALA A 104 13.22 0.94 -12.27
CA ALA A 104 12.65 1.82 -11.26
C ALA A 104 13.52 1.86 -9.98
N ASP A 105 14.09 0.73 -9.56
CA ASP A 105 15.03 0.65 -8.44
C ASP A 105 16.32 1.44 -8.71
N ASP A 106 16.86 1.36 -9.93
CA ASP A 106 18.04 2.14 -10.36
C ASP A 106 17.75 3.65 -10.27
N ILE A 107 16.54 4.11 -10.63
CA ILE A 107 16.14 5.51 -10.45
C ILE A 107 16.12 5.90 -8.96
N TYR A 108 15.58 5.06 -8.07
CA TYR A 108 15.64 5.32 -6.62
C TYR A 108 17.09 5.45 -6.13
N LEU A 109 18.01 4.63 -6.64
CA LEU A 109 19.44 4.71 -6.33
C LEU A 109 20.06 6.02 -6.81
N GLU A 110 19.73 6.50 -8.02
CA GLU A 110 20.18 7.79 -8.57
C GLU A 110 19.78 8.97 -7.66
N PHE A 111 18.59 8.89 -7.05
CA PHE A 111 18.11 9.91 -6.10
C PHE A 111 18.56 9.68 -4.66
N GLY A 112 19.42 8.70 -4.39
CA GLY A 112 20.11 8.50 -3.13
C GLY A 112 19.54 7.43 -2.21
N ALA A 113 18.85 6.43 -2.76
CA ALA A 113 18.49 5.24 -2.00
C ALA A 113 19.74 4.45 -1.58
N ASP A 114 19.66 3.75 -0.44
CA ASP A 114 20.73 2.88 0.02
C ASP A 114 20.90 1.69 -0.94
N LYS A 115 22.16 1.27 -1.13
CA LYS A 115 22.51 0.11 -1.96
C LYS A 115 22.14 -1.23 -1.32
N ASN A 116 21.94 -1.27 0.00
CA ASN A 116 21.65 -2.50 0.73
C ASN A 116 20.31 -3.11 0.27
N VAL A 117 20.34 -4.42 0.04
CA VAL A 117 19.16 -5.22 -0.33
C VAL A 117 19.12 -6.44 0.58
N TYR A 118 17.99 -6.62 1.25
CA TYR A 118 17.70 -7.81 2.05
C TYR A 118 17.15 -8.94 1.18
N GLY A 119 17.20 -10.16 1.67
CA GLY A 119 16.68 -11.33 0.95
C GLY A 119 17.60 -11.77 -0.19
N THR A 120 18.92 -11.71 0.02
CA THR A 120 19.94 -12.08 -0.97
C THR A 120 20.65 -13.40 -0.67
N ASP A 121 20.58 -13.89 0.57
CA ASP A 121 21.13 -15.18 0.98
C ASP A 121 20.28 -16.33 0.45
N LYS A 122 20.69 -16.90 -0.68
CA LYS A 122 19.96 -17.97 -1.34
C LYS A 122 19.93 -19.27 -0.54
N GLU A 123 21.02 -19.59 0.13
CA GLU A 123 21.14 -20.86 0.88
C GLU A 123 20.17 -20.87 2.08
N GLU A 124 20.21 -19.83 2.91
CA GLU A 124 19.30 -19.72 4.05
C GLU A 124 17.83 -19.60 3.60
N ILE A 125 17.56 -18.86 2.52
CA ILE A 125 16.21 -18.74 1.94
C ILE A 125 15.69 -20.11 1.48
N ASP A 126 16.51 -20.95 0.83
CA ASP A 126 16.10 -22.26 0.36
C ASP A 126 15.84 -23.23 1.55
N ILE A 127 16.64 -23.11 2.63
CA ILE A 127 16.38 -23.85 3.88
C ILE A 127 15.01 -23.45 4.47
N ILE A 128 14.78 -22.15 4.66
CA ILE A 128 13.52 -21.62 5.20
C ILE A 128 12.34 -22.03 4.31
N LYS A 129 12.50 -21.98 2.99
CA LYS A 129 11.46 -22.37 2.03
C LYS A 129 11.09 -23.86 2.16
N LYS A 130 12.08 -24.73 2.38
CA LYS A 130 11.86 -26.16 2.63
C LYS A 130 11.12 -26.37 3.95
N GLU A 131 11.56 -25.74 5.03
CA GLU A 131 10.90 -25.83 6.34
C GLU A 131 9.46 -25.29 6.28
N ALA A 132 9.26 -24.14 5.61
CA ALA A 132 7.93 -23.58 5.39
C ALA A 132 7.01 -24.57 4.66
N SER A 133 7.52 -25.24 3.61
CA SER A 133 6.76 -26.24 2.87
C SER A 133 6.35 -27.42 3.75
N LEU A 134 7.23 -27.89 4.63
CA LEU A 134 6.91 -28.94 5.62
C LEU A 134 5.84 -28.49 6.61
N ALA A 135 5.79 -27.20 6.93
CA ALA A 135 4.75 -26.58 7.77
C ALA A 135 3.47 -26.22 6.99
N LYS A 136 3.34 -26.62 5.72
CA LYS A 136 2.25 -26.26 4.80
C LYS A 136 2.15 -24.76 4.50
N LEU A 137 3.26 -24.04 4.67
CA LEU A 137 3.41 -22.63 4.32
C LEU A 137 4.13 -22.50 3.00
N LYS A 138 3.74 -21.51 2.19
CA LYS A 138 4.50 -21.12 1.00
C LYS A 138 5.25 -19.83 1.31
N LEU A 139 6.57 -19.90 1.41
CA LEU A 139 7.40 -18.70 1.43
C LEU A 139 7.50 -18.12 0.01
N ILE A 140 7.22 -16.82 -0.12
CA ILE A 140 7.48 -16.06 -1.34
C ILE A 140 8.75 -15.22 -1.09
N PRO A 141 9.91 -15.67 -1.56
CA PRO A 141 11.15 -14.91 -1.37
C PRO A 141 11.06 -13.56 -2.06
N THR A 142 11.45 -12.52 -1.36
CA THR A 142 11.41 -11.17 -1.89
C THR A 142 12.68 -10.44 -1.55
N ARG A 143 13.32 -9.88 -2.58
CA ARG A 143 14.41 -8.92 -2.36
C ARG A 143 13.81 -7.59 -2.00
N ILE A 144 14.26 -6.99 -0.92
CA ILE A 144 13.72 -5.75 -0.38
C ILE A 144 14.83 -4.72 -0.23
N ARG A 145 14.64 -3.54 -0.83
CA ARG A 145 15.38 -2.33 -0.46
C ARG A 145 14.55 -1.56 0.54
N HIS A 146 15.10 -1.36 1.73
CA HIS A 146 14.44 -0.60 2.79
C HIS A 146 15.02 0.81 2.86
N LEU A 147 14.23 1.82 2.54
CA LEU A 147 14.67 3.20 2.54
C LEU A 147 14.64 3.82 3.95
N GLY A 148 13.66 3.44 4.77
CA GLY A 148 13.33 4.16 6.00
C GLY A 148 12.49 5.42 5.72
N THR A 149 11.73 5.87 6.71
CA THR A 149 10.78 6.97 6.53
C THR A 149 11.50 8.29 6.22
N GLU A 150 12.58 8.59 6.92
CA GLU A 150 13.37 9.83 6.75
C GLU A 150 13.99 9.89 5.36
N LYS A 151 14.65 8.82 4.95
CA LYS A 151 15.32 8.73 3.64
C LYS A 151 14.34 8.75 2.48
N CYS A 152 13.16 8.15 2.69
CA CYS A 152 12.08 8.19 1.70
C CYS A 152 11.66 9.63 1.40
N THR A 153 11.51 10.46 2.43
CA THR A 153 11.17 11.88 2.30
C THR A 153 12.27 12.66 1.56
N GLU A 154 13.55 12.43 1.91
CA GLU A 154 14.71 13.08 1.25
C GLU A 154 14.77 12.74 -0.26
N ILE A 155 14.56 11.48 -0.63
CA ILE A 155 14.55 11.03 -2.02
C ILE A 155 13.42 11.72 -2.80
N LEU A 156 12.23 11.75 -2.22
CA LEU A 156 11.06 12.37 -2.85
C LEU A 156 11.21 13.89 -2.99
N GLU A 157 11.91 14.54 -2.07
CA GLU A 157 12.27 15.95 -2.15
C GLU A 157 13.20 16.20 -3.34
N LYS A 158 14.28 15.43 -3.47
CA LYS A 158 15.22 15.53 -4.61
C LYS A 158 14.50 15.32 -5.96
N MET A 159 13.57 14.35 -6.03
CA MET A 159 12.75 14.13 -7.21
C MET A 159 11.85 15.34 -7.52
N GLN A 160 11.26 15.95 -6.48
CA GLN A 160 10.43 17.16 -6.65
C GLN A 160 11.25 18.32 -7.17
N ASP A 161 12.40 18.59 -6.57
CA ASP A 161 13.27 19.71 -6.95
C ASP A 161 13.79 19.52 -8.39
N TYR A 162 14.18 18.32 -8.78
CA TYR A 162 14.54 18.00 -10.16
C TYR A 162 13.38 18.27 -11.13
N LEU A 163 12.19 17.75 -10.84
CA LEU A 163 11.03 17.90 -11.73
C LEU A 163 10.55 19.35 -11.83
N LYS A 164 10.62 20.16 -10.77
CA LYS A 164 10.28 21.58 -10.80
C LYS A 164 11.08 22.38 -11.84
N THR A 165 12.29 21.91 -12.20
CA THR A 165 13.11 22.56 -13.24
C THR A 165 12.70 22.17 -14.67
N LYS A 166 11.86 21.15 -14.84
CA LYS A 166 11.54 20.53 -16.14
C LYS A 166 10.08 20.63 -16.55
N ILE A 167 9.16 20.64 -15.58
CA ILE A 167 7.72 20.56 -15.81
C ILE A 167 6.95 21.53 -14.90
N ASP A 168 5.67 21.72 -15.19
CA ASP A 168 4.77 22.45 -14.31
C ASP A 168 4.20 21.52 -13.24
N ILE A 169 4.23 21.95 -11.97
CA ILE A 169 3.65 21.24 -10.83
C ILE A 169 2.70 22.18 -10.10
N LYS A 170 1.45 21.75 -9.93
CA LYS A 170 0.44 22.46 -9.13
C LYS A 170 0.00 21.57 -7.96
N THR A 171 0.48 21.87 -6.77
CA THR A 171 -0.02 21.31 -5.50
C THR A 171 -1.28 22.04 -5.04
N ASN A 172 -1.97 21.55 -4.01
CA ASN A 172 -3.24 22.09 -3.51
C ASN A 172 -4.29 22.27 -4.61
N THR A 173 -4.22 21.40 -5.64
CA THR A 173 -5.09 21.48 -6.81
C THR A 173 -5.80 20.15 -7.03
N LYS A 174 -7.05 20.10 -6.55
CA LYS A 174 -7.91 18.92 -6.67
C LYS A 174 -8.62 18.95 -8.03
N VAL A 175 -8.48 17.87 -8.81
CA VAL A 175 -9.24 17.65 -10.04
C VAL A 175 -10.67 17.24 -9.68
N LYS A 176 -11.64 17.88 -10.31
CA LYS A 176 -13.07 17.59 -10.19
C LYS A 176 -13.45 16.48 -11.14
N GLU A 177 -13.14 16.64 -12.44
CA GLU A 177 -13.48 15.66 -13.46
C GLU A 177 -12.51 15.67 -14.64
N ILE A 178 -12.52 14.55 -15.38
CA ILE A 178 -11.80 14.36 -16.64
C ILE A 178 -12.73 14.73 -17.78
N LEU A 179 -12.26 15.60 -18.67
CA LEU A 179 -13.04 16.06 -19.83
C LEU A 179 -12.83 15.12 -21.01
N VAL A 180 -13.96 14.63 -21.56
CA VAL A 180 -13.97 13.68 -22.67
C VAL A 180 -14.83 14.23 -23.81
N GLU A 181 -14.28 14.22 -25.02
CA GLU A 181 -14.98 14.55 -26.25
C GLU A 181 -14.81 13.41 -27.26
N ASN A 182 -15.89 12.92 -27.84
CA ASN A 182 -15.88 11.83 -28.83
C ASN A 182 -15.07 10.59 -28.36
N ARG A 183 -15.29 10.16 -27.12
CA ARG A 183 -14.56 9.03 -26.47
C ARG A 183 -13.05 9.23 -26.38
N LYS A 184 -12.61 10.46 -26.31
CA LYS A 184 -11.20 10.82 -26.17
C LYS A 184 -11.02 11.82 -25.03
N ALA A 185 -10.04 11.61 -24.15
CA ALA A 185 -9.69 12.60 -23.14
C ALA A 185 -9.07 13.83 -23.79
N VAL A 186 -9.52 15.02 -23.38
CA VAL A 186 -9.10 16.31 -23.94
C VAL A 186 -8.58 17.29 -22.85
N GLY A 187 -8.68 16.92 -21.59
CA GLY A 187 -8.24 17.74 -20.47
C GLY A 187 -8.92 17.39 -19.16
N ILE A 188 -8.91 18.33 -18.24
CA ILE A 188 -9.52 18.21 -16.91
C ILE A 188 -10.21 19.50 -16.49
N GLU A 189 -11.14 19.41 -15.54
CA GLU A 189 -11.65 20.52 -14.74
C GLU A 189 -11.21 20.38 -13.29
N THR A 190 -10.72 21.46 -12.69
CA THR A 190 -10.42 21.48 -11.25
C THR A 190 -11.66 21.82 -10.43
N VAL A 191 -11.63 21.53 -9.12
CA VAL A 191 -12.73 21.92 -8.20
C VAL A 191 -12.95 23.45 -8.17
N LYS A 192 -11.94 24.24 -8.54
CA LYS A 192 -12.04 25.70 -8.65
C LYS A 192 -12.60 26.18 -9.99
N GLY A 193 -13.02 25.26 -10.87
CA GLY A 193 -13.57 25.58 -12.20
C GLY A 193 -12.52 25.92 -13.27
N GLU A 194 -11.21 25.70 -13.00
CA GLU A 194 -10.16 25.88 -14.00
C GLU A 194 -10.18 24.73 -15.00
N ILE A 195 -10.39 25.01 -16.28
CA ILE A 195 -10.30 24.03 -17.36
C ILE A 195 -8.89 24.03 -17.92
N ILE A 196 -8.23 22.89 -17.92
CA ILE A 196 -6.88 22.71 -18.44
C ILE A 196 -6.94 21.66 -19.56
N LYS A 197 -6.52 22.06 -20.76
CA LYS A 197 -6.48 21.18 -21.93
C LYS A 197 -5.21 20.36 -21.96
N GLY A 198 -5.32 19.10 -22.37
CA GLY A 198 -4.17 18.21 -22.53
C GLY A 198 -4.44 17.10 -23.55
N LYS A 199 -3.42 16.74 -24.29
CA LYS A 199 -3.52 15.71 -25.32
C LYS A 199 -3.65 14.32 -24.73
N TYR A 200 -2.95 14.06 -23.62
CA TYR A 200 -3.04 12.84 -22.82
C TYR A 200 -3.37 13.18 -21.38
N VAL A 201 -4.27 12.42 -20.78
CA VAL A 201 -4.61 12.51 -19.36
C VAL A 201 -4.21 11.21 -18.68
N VAL A 202 -3.46 11.31 -17.59
CA VAL A 202 -2.93 10.17 -16.84
C VAL A 202 -3.46 10.25 -15.42
N ALA A 203 -4.38 9.36 -15.07
CA ALA A 203 -5.05 9.33 -13.77
C ALA A 203 -4.33 8.39 -12.79
N MET A 204 -3.62 8.96 -11.82
CA MET A 204 -2.84 8.26 -10.80
C MET A 204 -3.14 8.77 -9.38
N PRO A 205 -4.42 8.84 -8.96
CA PRO A 205 -4.81 9.55 -7.75
C PRO A 205 -4.46 8.82 -6.44
N GLY A 206 -3.83 7.64 -6.52
CA GLY A 206 -3.51 6.79 -5.38
C GLY A 206 -4.76 6.26 -4.67
N ARG A 207 -4.59 5.55 -3.55
CA ARG A 207 -5.71 4.95 -2.78
C ARG A 207 -6.69 6.00 -2.27
N ALA A 208 -6.18 7.15 -1.83
CA ALA A 208 -7.00 8.26 -1.34
C ALA A 208 -7.87 8.94 -2.43
N GLY A 209 -7.64 8.66 -3.69
CA GLY A 209 -8.45 9.14 -4.81
C GLY A 209 -9.13 8.01 -5.61
N SER A 210 -9.14 6.80 -5.07
CA SER A 210 -9.71 5.63 -5.76
C SER A 210 -11.22 5.75 -5.98
N GLU A 211 -11.95 6.28 -5.01
CA GLU A 211 -13.39 6.48 -5.14
C GLU A 211 -13.70 7.52 -6.22
N TRP A 212 -13.00 8.65 -6.22
CA TRP A 212 -13.10 9.62 -7.31
C TRP A 212 -12.81 9.00 -8.67
N LEU A 213 -11.77 8.15 -8.78
CA LEU A 213 -11.45 7.50 -10.06
C LEU A 213 -12.53 6.49 -10.48
N LYS A 214 -13.13 5.78 -9.52
CA LYS A 214 -14.29 4.91 -9.74
C LYS A 214 -15.49 5.70 -10.29
N GLU A 215 -15.84 6.83 -9.66
CA GLU A 215 -16.90 7.72 -10.14
C GLU A 215 -16.64 8.23 -11.58
N GLN A 216 -15.38 8.60 -11.87
CA GLN A 216 -15.00 9.00 -13.24
C GLN A 216 -15.16 7.83 -14.22
N ALA A 217 -14.74 6.63 -13.84
CA ALA A 217 -14.87 5.45 -14.68
C ALA A 217 -16.33 5.08 -14.97
N GLU A 218 -17.20 5.17 -13.96
CA GLU A 218 -18.65 4.94 -14.10
C GLU A 218 -19.29 5.94 -15.07
N LYS A 219 -18.98 7.24 -14.93
CA LYS A 219 -19.46 8.29 -15.86
C LYS A 219 -19.03 8.04 -17.31
N MET A 220 -17.86 7.45 -17.50
CA MET A 220 -17.32 7.12 -18.83
C MET A 220 -17.66 5.70 -19.28
N ASP A 221 -18.48 4.98 -18.51
CA ASP A 221 -18.86 3.57 -18.76
C ASP A 221 -17.65 2.63 -18.87
N ILE A 222 -16.53 2.92 -18.16
CA ILE A 222 -15.37 2.04 -18.07
C ILE A 222 -15.69 0.91 -17.09
N LYS A 223 -15.48 -0.34 -17.51
CA LYS A 223 -15.73 -1.50 -16.66
C LYS A 223 -14.81 -1.53 -15.46
N ILE A 224 -15.37 -1.91 -14.33
CA ILE A 224 -14.71 -1.99 -13.03
C ILE A 224 -14.89 -3.40 -12.47
N ALA A 225 -13.80 -3.99 -12.00
CA ALA A 225 -13.81 -5.26 -11.27
C ALA A 225 -13.47 -5.03 -9.80
N ASN A 226 -14.12 -5.76 -8.91
CA ASN A 226 -13.81 -5.72 -7.49
C ASN A 226 -12.50 -6.48 -7.21
N ASN A 227 -11.66 -5.92 -6.37
CA ASN A 227 -10.55 -6.62 -5.77
C ASN A 227 -11.01 -7.27 -4.44
N PRO A 228 -10.34 -8.34 -3.97
CA PRO A 228 -10.63 -8.91 -2.66
C PRO A 228 -10.37 -7.91 -1.55
N VAL A 229 -10.98 -8.12 -0.39
CA VAL A 229 -10.63 -7.44 0.85
C VAL A 229 -9.84 -8.41 1.74
N ASP A 230 -8.80 -7.93 2.35
CA ASP A 230 -8.05 -8.68 3.35
C ASP A 230 -8.42 -8.17 4.74
N VAL A 231 -8.86 -9.07 5.61
CA VAL A 231 -9.26 -8.78 6.99
C VAL A 231 -8.49 -9.69 7.94
N GLY A 232 -8.01 -9.15 9.04
CA GLY A 232 -7.30 -9.93 10.03
C GLY A 232 -6.82 -9.13 11.22
N VAL A 233 -5.65 -9.48 11.72
CA VAL A 233 -5.04 -8.90 12.92
C VAL A 233 -3.59 -8.51 12.68
N ARG A 234 -3.10 -7.57 13.45
CA ARG A 234 -1.68 -7.35 13.66
C ARG A 234 -1.22 -8.22 14.82
N VAL A 235 -0.17 -8.97 14.61
CA VAL A 235 0.44 -9.88 15.58
C VAL A 235 1.71 -9.22 16.10
N GLU A 236 1.93 -9.24 17.41
CA GLU A 236 3.14 -8.76 18.04
C GLU A 236 3.75 -9.87 18.90
N VAL A 237 5.03 -10.16 18.67
CA VAL A 237 5.81 -11.21 19.33
C VAL A 237 7.18 -10.67 19.72
N PRO A 238 7.91 -11.33 20.66
CA PRO A 238 9.30 -10.99 20.91
C PRO A 238 10.12 -11.09 19.63
N ALA A 239 10.98 -10.10 19.35
CA ALA A 239 11.77 -10.06 18.12
C ALA A 239 12.60 -11.33 17.90
N ILE A 240 13.06 -11.94 18.99
CA ILE A 240 13.86 -13.19 18.94
C ILE A 240 13.11 -14.34 18.26
N ALA A 241 11.77 -14.43 18.41
CA ALA A 241 10.97 -15.48 17.78
C ALA A 241 11.00 -15.41 16.25
N MET A 242 11.10 -14.20 15.70
CA MET A 242 11.13 -13.97 14.25
C MET A 242 12.54 -13.73 13.69
N LYS A 243 13.56 -13.63 14.56
CA LYS A 243 14.90 -13.15 14.20
C LYS A 243 15.50 -13.89 13.01
N ARG A 244 15.48 -15.22 13.01
CA ARG A 244 16.03 -16.02 11.91
C ARG A 244 15.37 -15.68 10.58
N LEU A 245 14.04 -15.57 10.56
CA LEU A 245 13.29 -15.24 9.33
C LEU A 245 13.55 -13.80 8.89
N THR A 246 13.58 -12.85 9.84
CA THR A 246 13.78 -11.43 9.51
C THR A 246 15.22 -11.09 9.12
N ASP A 247 16.20 -11.81 9.65
CA ASP A 247 17.59 -11.66 9.23
C ASP A 247 17.78 -12.15 7.78
N ALA A 248 17.14 -13.28 7.41
CA ALA A 248 17.29 -13.86 6.07
C ALA A 248 16.51 -13.08 5.00
N VAL A 249 15.25 -12.66 5.27
CA VAL A 249 14.36 -12.09 4.25
C VAL A 249 13.74 -10.75 4.64
N TYR A 250 14.12 -10.15 5.78
CA TYR A 250 13.58 -8.92 6.37
C TYR A 250 12.05 -8.99 6.58
N GLU A 251 11.28 -9.23 5.54
CA GLU A 251 9.82 -9.37 5.55
C GLU A 251 9.42 -10.75 5.01
N SER A 252 9.10 -11.68 5.89
CA SER A 252 8.70 -13.03 5.51
C SER A 252 7.29 -13.03 4.92
N LYS A 253 7.18 -13.17 3.61
CA LYS A 253 5.92 -13.30 2.89
C LYS A 253 5.48 -14.77 2.88
N LEU A 254 4.71 -15.15 3.88
CA LEU A 254 4.18 -16.50 4.04
C LEU A 254 2.73 -16.55 3.59
N VAL A 255 2.37 -17.61 2.87
CA VAL A 255 1.00 -17.90 2.44
C VAL A 255 0.62 -19.27 2.96
N TYR A 256 -0.58 -19.37 3.49
CA TYR A 256 -1.20 -20.59 3.99
C TYR A 256 -2.61 -20.73 3.40
N TYR A 257 -3.01 -21.94 3.07
CA TYR A 257 -4.40 -22.25 2.73
C TYR A 257 -5.01 -23.04 3.88
N THR A 258 -6.11 -22.50 4.45
CA THR A 258 -6.74 -23.08 5.62
C THR A 258 -7.27 -24.49 5.32
N GLN A 259 -7.10 -25.41 6.26
CA GLN A 259 -7.58 -26.79 6.07
C GLN A 259 -9.10 -26.87 6.10
N LYS A 260 -9.73 -25.98 6.88
CA LYS A 260 -11.18 -26.01 7.10
C LYS A 260 -11.97 -25.36 5.97
N PHE A 261 -11.47 -24.26 5.39
CA PHE A 261 -12.24 -23.41 4.47
C PHE A 261 -11.55 -23.21 3.12
N ASP A 262 -10.31 -23.69 2.96
CA ASP A 262 -9.45 -23.43 1.80
C ASP A 262 -9.22 -21.93 1.51
N ASP A 263 -9.31 -21.11 2.57
CA ASP A 263 -9.09 -19.68 2.45
C ASP A 263 -7.60 -19.38 2.43
N ARG A 264 -7.23 -18.41 1.60
CA ARG A 264 -5.88 -17.89 1.53
C ARG A 264 -5.61 -16.96 2.70
N VAL A 265 -4.68 -17.34 3.57
CA VAL A 265 -4.16 -16.52 4.67
C VAL A 265 -2.71 -16.15 4.37
N ARG A 266 -2.31 -14.93 4.70
CA ARG A 266 -0.96 -14.48 4.44
C ARG A 266 -0.42 -13.55 5.50
N THR A 267 0.91 -13.54 5.69
CA THR A 267 1.58 -12.45 6.39
C THR A 267 1.64 -11.20 5.50
N PHE A 268 1.65 -10.04 6.15
CA PHE A 268 1.76 -8.77 5.46
C PHE A 268 2.49 -7.74 6.34
N CYS A 269 3.24 -6.82 5.70
CA CYS A 269 3.89 -5.69 6.35
C CYS A 269 4.59 -6.07 7.68
N MET A 270 5.56 -6.96 7.61
CA MET A 270 6.36 -7.34 8.76
C MET A 270 7.33 -6.22 9.13
N CYS A 271 7.36 -5.88 10.40
CA CYS A 271 8.13 -4.79 10.97
C CYS A 271 9.07 -5.33 12.05
N PRO A 272 10.28 -5.79 11.68
CA PRO A 272 11.28 -6.23 12.64
C PRO A 272 11.65 -5.09 13.59
N TYR A 273 11.67 -5.37 14.88
CA TYR A 273 11.96 -4.41 15.95
C TYR A 273 11.11 -3.13 15.89
N GLY A 274 9.90 -3.24 15.33
CA GLY A 274 9.01 -2.13 15.07
C GLY A 274 7.87 -2.00 16.07
N GLU A 275 7.04 -1.00 15.87
CA GLU A 275 5.90 -0.66 16.72
C GLU A 275 4.58 -0.96 16.00
N VAL A 276 3.58 -1.36 16.77
CA VAL A 276 2.18 -1.39 16.33
C VAL A 276 1.62 0.03 16.45
N VAL A 277 0.90 0.47 15.41
CA VAL A 277 0.37 1.84 15.36
C VAL A 277 -1.09 1.84 14.90
N THR A 278 -1.83 2.87 15.33
CA THR A 278 -3.18 3.12 14.82
C THR A 278 -3.14 3.90 13.52
N GLU A 279 -3.88 3.44 12.52
CA GLU A 279 -4.10 4.12 11.22
C GLU A 279 -5.55 4.57 11.13
N PHE A 280 -5.78 5.84 10.83
CA PHE A 280 -7.13 6.38 10.61
C PHE A 280 -7.42 6.54 9.13
N ASN A 281 -8.52 5.97 8.67
CA ASN A 281 -9.00 6.11 7.31
C ASN A 281 -10.52 6.33 7.30
N ASP A 282 -10.99 7.43 6.74
CA ASP A 282 -12.41 7.80 6.68
C ASP A 282 -13.12 7.74 8.06
N GLY A 283 -12.43 8.18 9.13
CA GLY A 283 -12.98 8.18 10.49
C GLY A 283 -12.97 6.82 11.19
N ILE A 284 -12.43 5.78 10.57
CA ILE A 284 -12.32 4.43 11.13
C ILE A 284 -10.86 4.20 11.55
N ALA A 285 -10.68 3.82 12.82
CA ALA A 285 -9.38 3.37 13.32
C ALA A 285 -9.15 1.91 12.93
N SER A 286 -8.00 1.63 12.36
CA SER A 286 -7.48 0.29 12.07
C SER A 286 -6.04 0.19 12.57
N VAL A 287 -5.50 -1.03 12.60
CA VAL A 287 -4.13 -1.23 13.08
C VAL A 287 -3.18 -1.37 11.89
N ASN A 288 -1.94 -0.91 12.08
CA ASN A 288 -0.81 -1.08 11.17
C ASN A 288 0.49 -1.25 11.97
N GLY A 289 1.65 -1.34 11.32
CA GLY A 289 2.95 -1.38 11.96
C GLY A 289 3.96 -0.48 11.25
N HIS A 290 4.92 0.01 12.03
CA HIS A 290 6.06 0.76 11.53
C HIS A 290 7.37 0.17 12.03
N SER A 291 8.42 0.23 11.22
CA SER A 291 9.79 -0.01 11.61
C SER A 291 10.63 1.23 11.31
N TYR A 292 11.49 1.59 12.24
CA TYR A 292 12.39 2.72 12.14
C TYR A 292 13.83 2.22 12.00
N GLN A 293 14.72 3.02 11.43
CA GLN A 293 16.12 2.65 11.35
C GLN A 293 16.85 2.86 12.69
N GLU A 294 16.53 3.95 13.39
CA GLU A 294 17.22 4.37 14.60
C GLU A 294 16.54 3.94 15.90
N HIS A 295 15.23 3.76 15.88
CA HIS A 295 14.43 3.34 17.04
C HIS A 295 14.02 1.87 16.91
N ARG A 296 14.47 1.02 17.83
CA ARG A 296 14.17 -0.41 17.87
C ARG A 296 13.46 -0.78 19.17
N THR A 297 12.38 -1.53 19.04
CA THR A 297 11.71 -2.18 20.17
C THR A 297 12.22 -3.61 20.35
N ASP A 298 11.84 -4.26 21.45
CA ASP A 298 12.15 -5.68 21.68
C ASP A 298 11.21 -6.63 20.92
N ASN A 299 10.26 -6.08 20.15
CA ASN A 299 9.22 -6.84 19.47
C ASN A 299 9.35 -6.78 17.94
N THR A 300 8.87 -7.83 17.28
CA THR A 300 8.55 -7.83 15.85
C THR A 300 7.03 -7.91 15.71
N ASN A 301 6.48 -7.12 14.82
CA ASN A 301 5.06 -7.20 14.52
C ASN A 301 4.80 -7.42 13.02
N PHE A 302 3.70 -8.07 12.70
CA PHE A 302 3.27 -8.38 11.34
C PHE A 302 1.77 -8.60 11.27
N ALA A 303 1.16 -8.32 10.12
CA ALA A 303 -0.24 -8.66 9.90
C ALA A 303 -0.41 -10.12 9.52
N VAL A 304 -1.49 -10.74 9.97
CA VAL A 304 -2.03 -12.00 9.46
C VAL A 304 -3.41 -11.71 8.89
N LEU A 305 -3.53 -11.84 7.58
CA LEU A 305 -4.70 -11.41 6.82
C LEU A 305 -5.33 -12.58 6.07
N VAL A 306 -6.64 -12.72 6.19
CA VAL A 306 -7.45 -13.66 5.43
C VAL A 306 -8.05 -12.93 4.23
N SER A 307 -7.76 -13.43 3.02
CA SER A 307 -8.28 -12.85 1.78
C SER A 307 -9.71 -13.34 1.55
N THR A 308 -10.66 -12.39 1.45
CA THR A 308 -12.06 -12.69 1.16
C THR A 308 -12.43 -12.15 -0.22
N ASN A 309 -12.86 -13.06 -1.09
CA ASN A 309 -13.39 -12.73 -2.40
C ASN A 309 -14.91 -12.68 -2.34
N PHE A 310 -15.47 -11.66 -2.96
CA PHE A 310 -16.92 -11.52 -3.11
C PHE A 310 -17.30 -11.76 -4.57
N THR A 311 -18.24 -12.67 -4.77
CA THR A 311 -18.86 -12.97 -6.07
C THR A 311 -20.27 -12.46 -6.10
N GLU A 312 -20.86 -12.38 -7.31
CA GLU A 312 -22.27 -12.01 -7.46
C GLU A 312 -23.18 -12.81 -6.48
N PRO A 313 -24.19 -12.19 -5.86
CA PRO A 313 -24.63 -10.80 -6.03
C PRO A 313 -23.91 -9.79 -5.11
N PHE A 314 -22.90 -10.19 -4.32
CA PHE A 314 -22.21 -9.36 -3.33
C PHE A 314 -21.09 -8.56 -3.97
N LYS A 315 -21.24 -7.23 -4.04
CA LYS A 315 -20.30 -6.34 -4.76
C LYS A 315 -19.55 -5.33 -3.87
N GLU A 316 -19.69 -5.43 -2.53
CA GLU A 316 -19.25 -4.39 -1.61
C GLU A 316 -18.13 -4.84 -0.64
N PRO A 317 -16.95 -5.32 -1.17
CA PRO A 317 -15.87 -5.80 -0.30
C PRO A 317 -15.31 -4.69 0.60
N ILE A 318 -15.26 -3.45 0.11
CA ILE A 318 -14.78 -2.29 0.88
C ILE A 318 -15.73 -2.00 2.04
N ALA A 319 -17.04 -1.99 1.78
CA ALA A 319 -18.04 -1.77 2.82
C ALA A 319 -17.96 -2.86 3.89
N TYR A 320 -17.85 -4.13 3.50
CA TYR A 320 -17.68 -5.24 4.43
C TYR A 320 -16.49 -5.05 5.37
N GLY A 321 -15.30 -4.73 4.84
CA GLY A 321 -14.12 -4.48 5.66
C GLY A 321 -14.27 -3.26 6.57
N LYS A 322 -14.90 -2.17 6.08
CA LYS A 322 -15.20 -0.99 6.87
C LYS A 322 -16.15 -1.29 8.04
N TYR A 323 -17.18 -2.12 7.82
CA TYR A 323 -18.10 -2.51 8.90
C TYR A 323 -17.41 -3.32 9.98
N ILE A 324 -16.53 -4.26 9.63
CA ILE A 324 -15.76 -5.04 10.64
C ILE A 324 -14.85 -4.11 11.45
N ALA A 325 -14.12 -3.21 10.80
CA ALA A 325 -13.26 -2.26 11.50
C ALA A 325 -14.07 -1.29 12.37
N HIS A 326 -15.22 -0.82 11.90
CA HIS A 326 -16.11 0.04 12.68
C HIS A 326 -16.68 -0.67 13.91
N LEU A 327 -17.02 -1.97 13.79
CA LEU A 327 -17.47 -2.76 14.93
C LEU A 327 -16.39 -2.84 16.03
N ALA A 328 -15.11 -3.01 15.64
CA ALA A 328 -14.02 -2.94 16.62
C ALA A 328 -13.96 -1.58 17.31
N ASN A 329 -14.13 -0.48 16.56
CA ASN A 329 -14.11 0.86 17.11
C ASN A 329 -15.28 1.11 18.09
N ILE A 330 -16.47 0.59 17.82
CA ILE A 330 -17.62 0.66 18.75
C ILE A 330 -17.28 -0.01 20.07
N LEU A 331 -16.60 -1.16 20.04
CA LEU A 331 -16.31 -1.97 21.22
C LEU A 331 -15.10 -1.46 22.02
N SER A 332 -14.20 -0.69 21.42
CA SER A 332 -12.92 -0.32 22.04
C SER A 332 -12.62 1.17 22.01
N GLY A 333 -13.39 1.96 21.29
CA GLY A 333 -13.05 3.35 21.00
C GLY A 333 -11.90 3.52 19.99
N GLY A 334 -11.34 2.39 19.46
CA GLY A 334 -10.20 2.38 18.55
C GLY A 334 -9.77 0.96 18.19
N VAL A 335 -8.60 0.55 18.64
CA VAL A 335 -8.01 -0.77 18.38
C VAL A 335 -8.17 -1.69 19.60
N ILE A 336 -8.59 -2.92 19.39
CA ILE A 336 -8.64 -3.98 20.43
C ILE A 336 -7.27 -4.65 20.49
N VAL A 337 -6.77 -4.94 21.71
CA VAL A 337 -5.66 -5.85 21.96
C VAL A 337 -6.10 -7.06 22.76
N GLN A 338 -5.69 -8.26 22.35
CA GLN A 338 -5.99 -9.52 23.03
C GLN A 338 -4.77 -10.44 23.02
N ARG A 339 -4.47 -11.09 24.14
CA ARG A 339 -3.48 -12.18 24.16
C ARG A 339 -4.05 -13.41 23.47
N LEU A 340 -3.22 -14.10 22.71
CA LEU A 340 -3.61 -15.33 22.03
C LEU A 340 -4.14 -16.40 23.02
N GLY A 341 -3.50 -16.56 24.18
CA GLY A 341 -3.98 -17.49 25.19
C GLY A 341 -5.35 -17.16 25.79
N ASP A 342 -5.73 -15.86 25.85
CA ASP A 342 -7.07 -15.49 26.28
C ASP A 342 -8.11 -15.74 25.19
N LEU A 343 -7.75 -15.51 23.91
CA LEU A 343 -8.59 -15.81 22.76
C LEU A 343 -8.90 -17.31 22.68
N GLU A 344 -7.89 -18.17 22.84
CA GLU A 344 -8.06 -19.64 22.81
C GLU A 344 -8.96 -20.15 23.93
N LEU A 345 -8.96 -19.48 25.09
CA LEU A 345 -9.83 -19.77 26.22
C LEU A 345 -11.22 -19.13 26.11
N GLY A 346 -11.53 -18.49 24.98
CA GLY A 346 -12.82 -17.84 24.74
C GLY A 346 -13.12 -16.71 25.71
N ARG A 347 -12.12 -15.93 26.12
CA ARG A 347 -12.28 -14.85 27.07
C ARG A 347 -11.53 -13.58 26.64
N ARG A 348 -12.06 -12.42 27.03
CA ARG A 348 -11.40 -11.14 26.79
C ARG A 348 -10.07 -11.01 27.54
N SER A 349 -9.11 -10.28 27.01
CA SER A 349 -7.97 -9.79 27.79
C SER A 349 -8.41 -8.61 28.68
N THR A 350 -7.73 -8.45 29.80
CA THR A 350 -7.88 -7.32 30.72
C THR A 350 -6.53 -6.63 30.92
N PRO A 351 -6.49 -5.38 31.42
CA PRO A 351 -5.21 -4.72 31.74
C PRO A 351 -4.32 -5.60 32.64
N ASP A 352 -4.87 -6.17 33.69
CA ASP A 352 -4.14 -7.07 34.60
C ASP A 352 -3.54 -8.28 33.87
N ARG A 353 -4.29 -8.94 32.97
CA ARG A 353 -3.77 -10.08 32.20
C ARG A 353 -2.66 -9.68 31.23
N LEU A 354 -2.70 -8.46 30.68
CA LEU A 354 -1.63 -7.97 29.82
C LEU A 354 -0.34 -7.74 30.59
N THR A 355 -0.38 -7.33 31.86
CA THR A 355 0.84 -7.19 32.69
C THR A 355 1.57 -8.51 32.92
N HIS A 356 0.85 -9.64 32.83
CA HIS A 356 1.43 -10.97 32.93
C HIS A 356 1.95 -11.52 31.60
N SER A 357 1.95 -10.72 30.53
CA SER A 357 2.52 -11.09 29.24
C SER A 357 4.03 -10.85 29.23
N ILE A 358 4.78 -11.73 28.56
CA ILE A 358 6.20 -11.50 28.27
C ILE A 358 6.38 -10.51 27.10
N VAL A 359 5.33 -10.26 26.34
CA VAL A 359 5.31 -9.28 25.25
C VAL A 359 4.71 -7.98 25.81
N THR A 360 5.50 -6.92 25.86
CA THR A 360 5.01 -5.59 26.26
C THR A 360 4.35 -4.92 25.05
N PRO A 361 3.05 -4.54 25.15
CA PRO A 361 2.37 -3.86 24.06
C PRO A 361 3.09 -2.59 23.62
N THR A 362 3.40 -2.43 22.32
CA THR A 362 3.97 -1.18 21.80
C THR A 362 2.86 -0.14 21.52
N LEU A 363 1.64 -0.57 21.16
CA LEU A 363 0.46 0.29 21.04
C LEU A 363 -0.23 0.43 22.42
N LYS A 364 0.20 1.40 23.20
CA LYS A 364 -0.26 1.58 24.60
C LYS A 364 -1.72 1.99 24.70
N GLU A 365 -2.25 2.70 23.71
CA GLU A 365 -3.64 3.14 23.64
C GLU A 365 -4.64 2.05 23.20
N ALA A 366 -4.17 0.86 22.80
CA ALA A 366 -5.06 -0.23 22.44
C ALA A 366 -5.86 -0.73 23.66
N THR A 367 -7.14 -0.92 23.46
CA THR A 367 -8.06 -1.36 24.52
C THR A 367 -8.03 -2.88 24.67
N PRO A 368 -7.75 -3.41 25.89
CA PRO A 368 -7.85 -4.85 26.14
C PRO A 368 -9.28 -5.35 25.94
N GLY A 369 -9.47 -6.33 25.05
CA GLY A 369 -10.81 -6.76 24.65
C GLY A 369 -10.87 -8.20 24.15
N ASP A 370 -11.89 -8.48 23.34
CA ASP A 370 -12.14 -9.79 22.73
C ASP A 370 -12.40 -9.64 21.24
N LEU A 371 -11.51 -10.17 20.45
CA LEU A 371 -11.58 -10.15 18.98
C LEU A 371 -12.65 -11.09 18.42
N SER A 372 -13.14 -12.05 19.20
CA SER A 372 -14.21 -12.94 18.77
C SER A 372 -15.56 -12.26 18.61
N PHE A 373 -15.76 -11.08 19.23
CA PHE A 373 -16.95 -10.26 19.01
C PHE A 373 -16.93 -9.48 17.70
N VAL A 374 -15.78 -9.40 17.05
CA VAL A 374 -15.56 -8.56 15.86
C VAL A 374 -15.28 -9.40 14.62
N LEU A 375 -14.35 -10.34 14.75
CA LEU A 375 -13.90 -11.14 13.61
C LEU A 375 -14.85 -12.31 13.37
N PRO A 376 -15.38 -12.49 12.13
CA PRO A 376 -16.12 -13.69 11.77
C PRO A 376 -15.33 -14.95 12.06
N TYR A 377 -16.02 -15.99 12.51
CA TYR A 377 -15.42 -17.28 12.88
C TYR A 377 -14.47 -17.83 11.81
N ARG A 378 -14.83 -17.70 10.54
CA ARG A 378 -14.01 -18.14 9.41
C ARG A 378 -12.67 -17.43 9.35
N ILE A 379 -12.66 -16.12 9.54
CA ILE A 379 -11.44 -15.30 9.58
C ILE A 379 -10.60 -15.64 10.79
N LEU A 380 -11.22 -15.72 11.97
CA LEU A 380 -10.53 -16.05 13.21
C LEU A 380 -9.88 -17.44 13.17
N SER A 381 -10.62 -18.44 12.66
CA SER A 381 -10.10 -19.81 12.46
C SER A 381 -8.88 -19.82 11.55
N GLY A 382 -8.94 -19.08 10.42
CA GLY A 382 -7.82 -18.97 9.50
C GLY A 382 -6.58 -18.32 10.11
N ILE A 383 -6.75 -17.30 10.91
CA ILE A 383 -5.64 -16.66 11.66
C ILE A 383 -4.98 -17.66 12.60
N LEU A 384 -5.76 -18.39 13.40
CA LEU A 384 -5.24 -19.39 14.34
C LEU A 384 -4.51 -20.54 13.63
N GLU A 385 -5.05 -21.05 12.51
CA GLU A 385 -4.37 -22.06 11.70
C GLU A 385 -3.03 -21.58 11.16
N MET A 386 -2.98 -20.34 10.64
CA MET A 386 -1.76 -19.72 10.12
C MET A 386 -0.70 -19.56 11.20
N LEU A 387 -1.07 -19.06 12.41
CA LEU A 387 -0.14 -18.88 13.52
C LEU A 387 0.42 -20.24 14.01
N LYS A 388 -0.42 -21.28 14.09
CA LYS A 388 0.04 -22.66 14.41
C LYS A 388 1.01 -23.20 13.38
N ALA A 389 0.80 -22.89 12.10
CA ALA A 389 1.71 -23.30 11.05
C ALA A 389 3.04 -22.53 11.12
N MET A 390 2.97 -21.23 11.41
CA MET A 390 4.15 -20.37 11.56
C MET A 390 5.03 -20.78 12.75
N ASP A 391 4.44 -21.23 13.85
CA ASP A 391 5.18 -21.67 15.05
C ASP A 391 6.19 -22.80 14.78
N LYS A 392 5.94 -23.59 13.72
CA LYS A 392 6.85 -24.67 13.30
C LYS A 392 8.17 -24.16 12.71
N ILE A 393 8.17 -22.95 12.14
CA ILE A 393 9.36 -22.33 11.53
C ILE A 393 9.87 -21.12 12.32
N ALA A 394 9.06 -20.60 13.22
CA ALA A 394 9.37 -19.50 14.12
C ALA A 394 8.79 -19.81 15.52
N PRO A 395 9.45 -20.70 16.30
CA PRO A 395 8.96 -21.11 17.60
C PRO A 395 8.72 -19.92 18.54
N GLY A 396 7.56 -19.90 19.19
CA GLY A 396 7.11 -18.81 20.06
C GLY A 396 6.12 -17.83 19.41
N VAL A 397 5.86 -17.96 18.12
CA VAL A 397 4.82 -17.17 17.45
C VAL A 397 3.42 -17.59 17.92
N TYR A 398 3.18 -18.87 18.17
CA TYR A 398 1.94 -19.39 18.74
C TYR A 398 2.08 -19.57 20.26
N SER A 399 2.36 -18.48 20.96
CA SER A 399 2.49 -18.45 22.42
C SER A 399 1.25 -17.81 23.04
N LYS A 400 0.86 -18.28 24.25
CA LYS A 400 -0.20 -17.62 25.05
C LYS A 400 0.07 -16.12 25.30
N HIS A 401 1.32 -15.68 25.16
CA HIS A 401 1.76 -14.31 25.37
C HIS A 401 1.76 -13.46 24.09
N THR A 402 1.60 -14.06 22.91
CA THR A 402 1.47 -13.36 21.63
C THR A 402 0.30 -12.41 21.70
N LEU A 403 0.52 -11.17 21.27
CA LEU A 403 -0.52 -10.14 21.24
C LEU A 403 -1.14 -10.04 19.84
N LEU A 404 -2.46 -9.97 19.81
CA LEU A 404 -3.25 -9.78 18.61
C LEU A 404 -3.97 -8.44 18.70
N TYR A 405 -3.77 -7.59 17.71
CA TYR A 405 -4.44 -6.31 17.62
C TYR A 405 -5.44 -6.31 16.47
N GLY A 406 -6.64 -5.87 16.72
CA GLY A 406 -7.68 -5.85 15.70
C GLY A 406 -8.48 -4.56 15.62
N VAL A 407 -8.89 -4.28 14.42
CA VAL A 407 -8.84 -5.06 13.20
C VAL A 407 -7.79 -4.47 12.24
N GLU A 408 -7.01 -5.31 11.58
CA GLU A 408 -6.26 -4.86 10.41
C GLU A 408 -7.08 -5.18 9.16
N VAL A 409 -7.36 -4.15 8.37
CA VAL A 409 -8.08 -4.28 7.11
C VAL A 409 -7.24 -3.64 6.01
N LYS A 410 -7.07 -4.35 4.91
CA LYS A 410 -6.45 -3.78 3.71
C LYS A 410 -7.48 -3.70 2.60
N PHE A 411 -7.85 -2.46 2.31
CA PHE A 411 -8.72 -2.12 1.19
C PHE A 411 -7.89 -2.02 -0.07
N TYR A 412 -8.39 -2.60 -1.13
CA TYR A 412 -7.81 -2.46 -2.46
C TYR A 412 -8.79 -1.69 -3.32
N SER A 413 -8.26 -0.70 -4.04
CA SER A 413 -9.06 0.05 -5.01
C SER A 413 -9.71 -0.89 -6.02
N SER A 414 -10.89 -0.54 -6.48
CA SER A 414 -11.53 -1.25 -7.58
C SER A 414 -10.62 -1.21 -8.81
N ARG A 415 -10.52 -2.33 -9.53
CA ARG A 415 -9.65 -2.47 -10.69
C ARG A 415 -10.36 -2.02 -11.96
N LEU A 416 -9.80 -1.04 -12.64
CA LEU A 416 -10.28 -0.60 -13.94
C LEU A 416 -9.89 -1.60 -15.03
N GLU A 417 -10.75 -1.77 -16.04
CA GLU A 417 -10.41 -2.46 -17.28
C GLU A 417 -9.43 -1.61 -18.09
N LEU A 418 -8.21 -2.11 -18.30
CA LEU A 418 -7.13 -1.42 -18.97
C LEU A 418 -6.50 -2.31 -20.05
N SER A 419 -5.93 -1.68 -21.05
CA SER A 419 -5.11 -2.34 -22.07
C SER A 419 -3.72 -2.73 -21.53
N CYS A 420 -2.94 -3.44 -22.31
CA CYS A 420 -1.55 -3.79 -21.97
C CYS A 420 -0.62 -2.59 -21.73
N CYS A 421 -0.98 -1.41 -22.22
CA CYS A 421 -0.24 -0.16 -21.96
C CYS A 421 -0.94 0.75 -20.95
N LEU A 422 -1.86 0.21 -20.15
CA LEU A 422 -2.60 0.86 -19.08
C LEU A 422 -3.50 2.03 -19.57
N GLU A 423 -3.94 1.99 -20.83
CA GLU A 423 -4.95 2.89 -21.38
C GLU A 423 -6.34 2.32 -21.16
N THR A 424 -7.29 3.17 -20.84
CA THR A 424 -8.71 2.83 -20.73
C THR A 424 -9.37 2.69 -22.12
N LYS A 425 -10.65 2.33 -22.18
CA LYS A 425 -11.42 2.39 -23.44
C LYS A 425 -11.64 3.82 -23.96
N VAL A 426 -11.42 4.84 -23.14
CA VAL A 426 -11.40 6.24 -23.55
C VAL A 426 -10.00 6.57 -24.07
N SER A 427 -9.91 6.87 -25.35
CA SER A 427 -8.61 7.16 -25.99
C SER A 427 -7.87 8.30 -25.29
N ASN A 428 -6.53 8.17 -25.15
CA ASN A 428 -5.67 9.14 -24.49
C ASN A 428 -5.91 9.30 -22.96
N LEU A 429 -6.71 8.42 -22.35
CA LEU A 429 -6.89 8.32 -20.91
C LEU A 429 -6.18 7.09 -20.37
N PHE A 430 -5.12 7.29 -19.63
CA PHE A 430 -4.37 6.25 -18.94
C PHE A 430 -4.70 6.24 -17.45
N ALA A 431 -4.67 5.08 -16.83
CA ALA A 431 -4.82 4.96 -15.38
C ALA A 431 -3.79 3.98 -14.82
N ALA A 432 -3.12 4.35 -13.72
CA ALA A 432 -2.09 3.51 -13.13
C ALA A 432 -1.95 3.74 -11.62
N GLY A 433 -1.06 2.98 -11.00
CA GLY A 433 -0.82 3.03 -9.57
C GLY A 433 -1.94 2.38 -8.74
N ASP A 434 -1.85 2.56 -7.42
CA ASP A 434 -2.76 1.94 -6.45
C ASP A 434 -4.23 2.38 -6.62
N GLY A 435 -4.45 3.61 -7.09
CA GLY A 435 -5.81 4.14 -7.32
C GLY A 435 -6.57 3.43 -8.44
N ALA A 436 -5.85 2.92 -9.44
CA ALA A 436 -6.43 2.14 -10.54
C ALA A 436 -6.63 0.65 -10.18
N GLY A 437 -6.25 0.23 -8.96
CA GLY A 437 -6.44 -1.12 -8.47
C GLY A 437 -5.46 -2.17 -9.03
N ILE A 438 -4.39 -1.73 -9.72
CA ILE A 438 -3.44 -2.62 -10.40
C ILE A 438 -2.12 -2.78 -9.66
N THR A 439 -1.78 -1.86 -8.76
CA THR A 439 -0.59 -1.94 -7.91
C THR A 439 -0.94 -1.80 -6.43
N ARG A 440 -0.01 -2.16 -5.55
CA ARG A 440 -0.19 -2.17 -4.08
C ARG A 440 1.10 -1.84 -3.33
N GLY A 441 2.07 -1.25 -4.00
CA GLY A 441 3.37 -0.95 -3.40
C GLY A 441 4.18 0.01 -4.24
N LEU A 442 5.17 0.65 -3.59
CA LEU A 442 5.94 1.75 -4.17
C LEU A 442 6.56 1.41 -5.52
N ILE A 443 7.31 0.31 -5.60
CA ILE A 443 8.07 -0.04 -6.80
C ILE A 443 7.15 -0.39 -7.98
N GLN A 444 6.08 -1.16 -7.75
CA GLN A 444 5.15 -1.48 -8.84
C GLN A 444 4.31 -0.28 -9.27
N ALA A 445 3.97 0.63 -8.34
CA ALA A 445 3.35 1.89 -8.69
C ALA A 445 4.29 2.73 -9.58
N SER A 446 5.57 2.86 -9.21
CA SER A 446 6.61 3.51 -10.03
C SER A 446 6.72 2.87 -11.41
N THR A 447 6.81 1.54 -11.46
CA THR A 447 6.87 0.76 -12.70
C THR A 447 5.65 1.01 -13.60
N SER A 448 4.46 1.09 -13.03
CA SER A 448 3.24 1.39 -13.80
C SER A 448 3.29 2.78 -14.44
N GLY A 449 3.92 3.73 -13.77
CA GLY A 449 4.16 5.07 -14.32
C GLY A 449 5.11 5.06 -15.51
N ILE A 450 6.17 4.25 -15.44
CA ILE A 450 7.12 4.07 -16.56
C ILE A 450 6.41 3.48 -17.79
N ILE A 451 5.56 2.46 -17.60
CA ILE A 451 4.80 1.83 -18.69
C ILE A 451 3.95 2.87 -19.44
N VAL A 452 3.24 3.73 -18.70
CA VAL A 452 2.42 4.79 -19.32
C VAL A 452 3.27 5.80 -20.07
N ALA A 453 4.38 6.23 -19.49
CA ALA A 453 5.29 7.19 -20.12
C ALA A 453 5.88 6.63 -21.41
N ASP A 454 6.34 5.40 -21.41
CA ASP A 454 6.90 4.72 -22.60
C ASP A 454 5.89 4.68 -23.74
N GLU A 455 4.63 4.34 -23.45
CA GLU A 455 3.59 4.31 -24.48
C GLU A 455 3.30 5.71 -25.04
N ILE A 456 3.21 6.74 -24.20
CA ILE A 456 3.02 8.11 -24.66
C ILE A 456 4.16 8.56 -25.55
N LEU A 457 5.40 8.29 -25.16
CA LEU A 457 6.60 8.62 -25.94
C LEU A 457 6.64 7.85 -27.29
N ARG A 458 6.28 6.58 -27.30
CA ARG A 458 6.18 5.74 -28.50
C ARG A 458 5.17 6.33 -29.51
N ARG A 459 3.99 6.76 -29.04
CA ARG A 459 2.94 7.39 -29.87
C ARG A 459 3.41 8.72 -30.48
N ARG A 460 4.16 9.50 -29.71
CA ARG A 460 4.71 10.77 -30.19
C ARG A 460 5.76 10.57 -31.29
N ASN A 461 6.62 9.56 -31.15
CA ASN A 461 7.66 9.26 -32.15
C ASN A 461 7.08 8.73 -33.47
N ARG A 462 5.92 8.03 -33.44
CA ARG A 462 5.24 7.55 -34.66
C ARG A 462 4.53 8.66 -35.45
N LYS A 463 4.33 9.85 -34.85
CA LYS A 463 3.68 11.00 -35.50
C LYS A 463 4.67 12.00 -36.08
N LYS A 464 5.95 11.80 -35.86
CA LYS A 464 7.04 12.49 -36.55
C LYS A 464 7.52 11.63 -37.73
#